data_f3be224de4bcc87f2304f999281487f8
#
_entry.id   f3be224de4bcc87f2304f999281487f8
#
_cell.length_a   1.000
_cell.length_b   1.000
_cell.length_c   1.000
_cell.angle_alpha   90.00
_cell.angle_beta   90.00
_cell.angle_gamma   90.00
#
_symmetry.space_group_name_H-M   'P 1'
#
loop_
_entity.id
_entity.type
_entity.pdbx_description
1 polymer ?
#
loop_
_entity_poly.entity_id
_entity_poly.type
_entity_poly.pdbx_seq_one_letter_code
_entity_poly.pdbx_strand_id
1 'polypeptide(L)'
;MPNQERLRETKHHGAVRFPFNIYPCTIPGDFLQVPLHWHDSMELVYVKKGSGIVQVGVNAYPAEQGDIYIFAPGTLHAMHQRGQAVMEYENIIFELELLGGAED
;
A
#
# COMPACT_ATOMS: atom_id res chain seq x y z
N MET A 1 10.43 15.86 -19.89
CA MET A 1 10.09 16.34 -19.27
C MET A 1 9.85 16.89 -19.51
N PRO A 2 10.03 16.81 -19.86
CA PRO A 2 9.68 17.37 -19.54
C PRO A 2 9.57 17.91 -19.46
N ASN A 3 9.50 17.71 -19.64
CA ASN A 3 9.34 18.51 -19.07
C ASN A 3 9.62 18.76 -18.79
N GLN A 4 10.05 18.39 -18.82
CA GLN A 4 10.18 18.92 -18.08
C GLN A 4 10.09 19.46 -17.73
N GLU A 5 10.02 19.11 -17.73
CA GLU A 5 9.75 19.76 -17.01
C GLU A 5 9.14 19.70 -16.74
N ARG A 6 8.47 19.18 -16.67
CA ARG A 6 7.70 19.30 -16.07
C ARG A 6 7.51 18.81 -15.35
N LEU A 7 7.63 17.97 -15.35
CA LEU A 7 7.62 17.83 -14.13
C LEU A 7 8.53 18.50 -13.44
N ARG A 8 8.91 19.20 -13.71
CA ARG A 8 9.56 19.97 -13.10
C ARG A 8 9.57 21.04 -12.85
N GLU A 9 9.23 21.54 -12.97
CA GLU A 9 9.14 22.53 -12.63
C GLU A 9 8.76 23.12 -12.18
N THR A 10 8.58 23.21 -11.98
CA THR A 10 8.14 23.75 -11.32
C THR A 10 7.90 24.82 -10.98
N LYS A 11 7.48 25.45 -10.83
CA LYS A 11 7.10 26.28 -10.31
C LYS A 11 6.56 26.46 -9.53
N HIS A 12 6.24 26.76 -8.94
CA HIS A 12 5.69 26.79 -8.21
C HIS A 12 4.97 26.82 -7.40
N HIS A 13 4.51 26.77 -7.39
CA HIS A 13 3.41 26.64 -6.63
C HIS A 13 3.31 25.34 -6.06
N GLY A 14 2.92 24.88 -5.21
CA GLY A 14 2.92 23.63 -4.57
C GLY A 14 3.50 22.46 -5.36
N ALA A 15 4.33 21.71 -4.80
CA ALA A 15 4.81 20.44 -5.37
C ALA A 15 4.15 19.30 -4.64
N VAL A 16 3.90 18.20 -5.35
CA VAL A 16 3.35 16.99 -4.76
C VAL A 16 4.48 15.97 -4.66
N ARG A 17 4.62 15.37 -3.51
CA ARG A 17 5.64 14.39 -3.24
C ARG A 17 4.99 13.12 -2.72
N PHE A 18 5.54 11.96 -3.11
CA PHE A 18 5.05 10.66 -2.70
C PHE A 18 6.12 9.91 -1.92
N PRO A 19 6.40 10.31 -0.68
CA PRO A 19 7.32 9.50 0.12
C PRO A 19 6.68 8.15 0.40
N PHE A 20 7.51 7.12 0.42
CA PHE A 20 7.01 5.77 0.65
C PHE A 20 7.97 5.00 1.52
N ASN A 21 7.44 3.97 2.17
CA ASN A 21 8.21 3.03 2.97
C ASN A 21 7.83 1.62 2.55
N ILE A 22 8.80 0.73 2.59
CA ILE A 22 8.60 -0.67 2.23
C ILE A 22 8.91 -1.52 3.46
N TYR A 23 7.97 -2.38 3.83
CA TYR A 23 8.10 -3.27 4.97
C TYR A 23 7.94 -4.72 4.52
N PRO A 24 8.99 -5.55 4.61
CA PRO A 24 8.81 -6.99 4.36
C PRO A 24 8.07 -7.60 5.55
N CYS A 25 7.07 -8.41 5.25
CA CYS A 25 6.17 -8.97 6.27
C CYS A 25 5.87 -10.43 5.99
N THR A 26 5.49 -11.14 7.03
CA THR A 26 5.12 -12.56 6.94
C THR A 26 3.90 -12.81 7.80
N ILE A 27 2.89 -13.47 7.24
CA ILE A 27 1.70 -13.96 7.96
C ILE A 27 1.57 -15.46 7.76
N PRO A 28 1.55 -16.28 8.80
CA PRO A 28 1.92 -15.93 10.17
C PRO A 28 3.43 -15.83 10.31
N GLY A 29 3.86 -15.00 11.22
CA GLY A 29 5.28 -14.79 11.45
C GLY A 29 5.42 -13.45 12.14
N ASP A 30 5.65 -12.40 11.36
CA ASP A 30 5.69 -11.05 11.92
C ASP A 30 4.34 -10.68 12.53
N PHE A 31 3.25 -11.17 11.90
CA PHE A 31 1.89 -10.99 12.38
C PHE A 31 1.17 -12.32 12.30
N LEU A 32 0.21 -12.54 13.20
CA LEU A 32 -0.74 -13.63 13.05
C LEU A 32 -1.80 -13.24 12.02
N GLN A 33 -2.20 -12.00 12.07
CA GLN A 33 -3.15 -11.42 11.12
C GLN A 33 -3.05 -9.89 11.19
N VAL A 34 -3.54 -9.22 10.18
CA VAL A 34 -3.73 -7.78 10.19
C VAL A 34 -5.24 -7.56 10.31
N PRO A 35 -5.72 -7.06 11.44
CA PRO A 35 -7.16 -6.90 11.64
C PRO A 35 -7.75 -5.81 10.73
N LEU A 36 -9.06 -5.83 10.58
CA LEU A 36 -9.76 -4.87 9.74
C LEU A 36 -9.50 -3.46 10.25
N HIS A 37 -9.02 -2.59 9.36
CA HIS A 37 -8.66 -1.22 9.71
C HIS A 37 -8.64 -0.36 8.45
N TRP A 38 -8.49 0.94 8.64
CA TRP A 38 -8.30 1.88 7.54
C TRP A 38 -7.30 2.94 7.97
N HIS A 39 -6.72 3.63 6.99
CA HIS A 39 -5.81 4.74 7.23
C HIS A 39 -5.83 5.69 6.04
N ASP A 40 -5.21 6.84 6.21
CA ASP A 40 -5.22 7.88 5.17
C ASP A 40 -4.15 7.67 4.10
N SER A 41 -3.24 6.76 4.33
CA SER A 41 -2.19 6.46 3.37
C SER A 41 -2.70 5.52 2.30
N MET A 42 -2.09 5.58 1.12
CA MET A 42 -2.28 4.55 0.10
C MET A 42 -1.33 3.41 0.41
N GLU A 43 -1.81 2.20 0.25
CA GLU A 43 -1.02 1.01 0.56
C GLU A 43 -1.03 0.06 -0.61
N LEU A 44 0.14 -0.55 -0.87
CA LEU A 44 0.27 -1.59 -1.88
C LEU A 44 0.83 -2.83 -1.18
N VAL A 45 0.20 -3.97 -1.43
CA VAL A 45 0.66 -5.25 -0.92
C VAL A 45 1.09 -6.10 -2.10
N TYR A 46 2.35 -6.50 -2.12
CA TYR A 46 2.89 -7.37 -3.15
C TYR A 46 3.22 -8.73 -2.53
N VAL A 47 2.54 -9.78 -2.96
CA VAL A 47 2.74 -11.12 -2.44
C VAL A 47 3.96 -11.74 -3.11
N LYS A 48 5.02 -11.91 -2.34
CA LYS A 48 6.29 -12.43 -2.86
C LYS A 48 6.31 -13.95 -2.89
N LYS A 49 5.65 -14.59 -1.93
CA LYS A 49 5.75 -16.03 -1.78
C LYS A 49 4.57 -16.55 -0.99
N GLY A 50 4.11 -17.74 -1.32
CA GLY A 50 3.04 -18.38 -0.59
C GLY A 50 1.68 -17.81 -0.91
N SER A 51 0.77 -17.86 0.06
CA SER A 51 -0.59 -17.37 -0.13
C SER A 51 -1.21 -16.96 1.19
N GLY A 52 -2.27 -16.15 1.09
CA GLY A 52 -3.01 -15.66 2.24
C GLY A 52 -4.40 -15.23 1.81
N ILE A 53 -5.09 -14.56 2.72
CA ILE A 53 -6.42 -13.99 2.45
C ILE A 53 -6.32 -12.49 2.62
N VAL A 54 -6.79 -11.75 1.62
CA VAL A 54 -6.90 -10.29 1.67
C VAL A 54 -8.38 -9.94 1.71
N GLN A 55 -8.78 -9.18 2.71
CA GLN A 55 -10.15 -8.72 2.84
C GLN A 55 -10.23 -7.24 2.50
N VAL A 56 -11.18 -6.88 1.67
CA VAL A 56 -11.45 -5.49 1.29
C VAL A 56 -12.91 -5.22 1.57
N GLY A 57 -13.18 -4.36 2.55
CA GLY A 57 -14.53 -4.17 3.03
C GLY A 57 -15.09 -5.48 3.56
N VAL A 58 -16.18 -5.94 2.96
CA VAL A 58 -16.82 -7.20 3.35
C VAL A 58 -16.41 -8.38 2.48
N ASN A 59 -15.59 -8.15 1.47
CA ASN A 59 -15.20 -9.20 0.52
C ASN A 59 -13.81 -9.73 0.84
N ALA A 60 -13.63 -11.03 0.73
CA ALA A 60 -12.37 -11.68 0.98
C ALA A 60 -11.88 -12.37 -0.29
N TYR A 61 -10.59 -12.26 -0.55
CA TYR A 61 -9.98 -12.79 -1.77
C TYR A 61 -8.75 -13.60 -1.42
N PRO A 62 -8.56 -14.76 -2.06
CA PRO A 62 -7.30 -15.47 -1.92
C PRO A 62 -6.20 -14.69 -2.63
N ALA A 63 -5.08 -14.49 -1.95
CA ALA A 63 -3.92 -13.81 -2.49
C ALA A 63 -2.82 -14.83 -2.71
N GLU A 64 -2.18 -14.81 -3.84
CA GLU A 64 -1.16 -15.77 -4.22
C GLU A 64 0.09 -15.07 -4.72
N GLN A 65 1.17 -15.83 -4.79
CA GLN A 65 2.46 -15.29 -5.24
C GLN A 65 2.30 -14.52 -6.55
N GLY A 66 2.82 -13.31 -6.56
CA GLY A 66 2.76 -12.42 -7.72
C GLY A 66 1.58 -11.46 -7.69
N ASP A 67 0.61 -11.67 -6.81
CA ASP A 67 -0.53 -10.77 -6.72
C ASP A 67 -0.15 -9.44 -6.09
N ILE A 68 -0.83 -8.39 -6.56
CA ILE A 68 -0.68 -7.04 -6.03
C ILE A 68 -2.05 -6.51 -5.66
N TYR A 69 -2.17 -6.01 -4.44
CA TYR A 69 -3.38 -5.34 -3.97
C TYR A 69 -3.05 -3.89 -3.68
N ILE A 70 -3.93 -3.01 -4.10
CA ILE A 70 -3.78 -1.57 -3.86
C ILE A 70 -4.98 -1.11 -3.05
N PHE A 71 -4.69 -0.50 -1.90
CA PHE A 71 -5.73 0.04 -1.03
C PHE A 71 -5.65 1.55 -1.06
N ALA A 72 -6.70 2.18 -1.60
CA ALA A 72 -6.80 3.63 -1.59
C ALA A 72 -6.99 4.12 -0.15
N PRO A 73 -6.67 5.39 0.12
CA PRO A 73 -6.90 5.94 1.45
C PRO A 73 -8.34 5.73 1.90
N GLY A 74 -8.53 5.35 3.15
CA GLY A 74 -9.85 5.13 3.73
C GLY A 74 -10.46 3.77 3.46
N THR A 75 -9.80 2.90 2.71
CA THR A 75 -10.32 1.57 2.42
C THR A 75 -10.17 0.66 3.63
N LEU A 76 -11.27 0.07 4.07
CA LEU A 76 -11.24 -0.96 5.12
C LEU A 76 -10.63 -2.22 4.56
N HIS A 77 -9.58 -2.70 5.19
CA HIS A 77 -8.91 -3.90 4.71
C HIS A 77 -8.30 -4.70 5.86
N ALA A 78 -8.07 -5.97 5.60
CA ALA A 78 -7.50 -6.90 6.55
C ALA A 78 -6.75 -7.99 5.80
N MET A 79 -5.88 -8.69 6.50
CA MET A 79 -5.18 -9.84 5.93
C MET A 79 -5.07 -10.94 6.98
N HIS A 80 -5.24 -12.19 6.55
CA HIS A 80 -5.08 -13.32 7.46
C HIS A 80 -4.52 -14.53 6.74
N GLN A 81 -4.16 -15.50 7.55
CA GLN A 81 -3.62 -16.75 7.06
C GLN A 81 -4.66 -17.52 6.28
N ARG A 82 -4.25 -18.11 5.18
CA ARG A 82 -5.09 -19.00 4.39
C ARG A 82 -4.72 -20.42 4.72
N GLY A 83 -5.61 -21.11 5.46
CA GLY A 83 -5.34 -22.48 5.87
C GLY A 83 -4.04 -22.57 6.68
N GLN A 84 -3.13 -23.41 6.23
CA GLN A 84 -1.82 -23.56 6.86
C GLN A 84 -0.72 -22.85 6.09
N ALA A 85 -1.08 -22.10 5.06
CA ALA A 85 -0.08 -21.46 4.21
C ALA A 85 0.57 -20.28 4.91
N VAL A 86 1.78 -19.95 4.47
CA VAL A 86 2.52 -18.78 4.94
C VAL A 86 2.59 -17.82 3.77
N MET A 87 2.30 -16.54 4.02
CA MET A 87 2.38 -15.51 3.00
C MET A 87 3.51 -14.55 3.35
N GLU A 88 4.48 -14.42 2.44
CA GLU A 88 5.52 -13.41 2.51
C GLU A 88 5.16 -12.31 1.54
N TYR A 89 5.09 -11.09 2.03
CA TYR A 89 4.68 -9.97 1.18
C TYR A 89 5.46 -8.73 1.53
N GLU A 90 5.46 -7.78 0.62
CA GLU A 90 5.96 -6.44 0.89
C GLU A 90 4.78 -5.51 1.03
N ASN A 91 4.84 -4.73 2.09
CA ASN A 91 3.83 -3.73 2.38
C ASN A 91 4.44 -2.37 2.06
N ILE A 92 3.89 -1.68 1.08
CA ILE A 92 4.42 -0.41 0.61
C ILE A 92 3.40 0.67 0.93
N ILE A 93 3.79 1.59 1.79
CA ILE A 93 2.92 2.67 2.26
C ILE A 93 3.34 3.96 1.58
N PHE A 94 2.40 4.62 0.93
CA PHE A 94 2.61 5.89 0.28
C PHE A 94 1.89 6.99 1.03
N GLU A 95 2.58 8.12 1.22
CA GLU A 95 1.96 9.29 1.81
C GLU A 95 1.99 10.41 0.79
N LEU A 96 0.86 11.03 0.59
CA LEU A 96 0.76 12.15 -0.34
C LEU A 96 1.00 13.43 0.43
N GLU A 97 2.01 14.19 0.03
CA GLU A 97 2.32 15.47 0.65
C GLU A 97 2.29 16.56 -0.38
N LEU A 98 1.63 17.64 -0.04
CA LEU A 98 1.64 18.85 -0.84
C LEU A 98 2.69 19.78 -0.27
N LEU A 99 3.67 20.14 -1.09
CA LEU A 99 4.76 21.00 -0.69
C LEU A 99 4.56 22.40 -1.27
N GLY A 100 5.08 23.36 -0.57
CA GLY A 100 4.89 24.74 -0.98
C GLY A 100 3.50 25.19 -0.62
N GLY A 101 3.14 26.31 -1.00
CA GLY A 101 1.89 26.79 -0.53
C GLY A 101 0.79 26.28 -1.37
N ALA A 102 0.46 25.72 -1.47
CA ALA A 102 -0.57 25.47 -2.33
C ALA A 102 -1.84 26.13 -2.12
N GLU A 103 -1.58 26.24 -1.87
CA GLU A 103 -2.20 26.54 -1.75
C GLU A 103 -2.47 27.10 -2.26
N ASP A 104 -2.50 27.13 -2.48
CA ASP A 104 -2.50 27.55 -2.73
C ASP A 104 -2.80 27.74 -3.08
#